data_7f1cd2e4ce2df572c4f30fb368b76692
#
_entry.id   7f1cd2e4ce2df572c4f30fb368b76692
#
_cell.length_a   1.000
_cell.length_b   1.000
_cell.length_c   1.000
_cell.angle_alpha   90.00
_cell.angle_beta   90.00
_cell.angle_gamma   90.00
#
_symmetry.space_group_name_H-M   'P 1'
#
loop_
_entity.id
_entity.type
_entity.pdbx_description
1 polymer ?
#
loop_
_entity_poly.entity_id
_entity_poly.type
_entity_poly.pdbx_seq_one_letter_code
_entity_poly.pdbx_strand_id
1 'polypeptide(L)' 'MFGLFNSSPLKKWRKEHEVLLTRAFQAQRNGDIRQYSMLTAEAEALKEKIDALQAEEQS' A
#
# COMPACT_ATOMS: atom_id res chain seq x y z
N MET A 1 -23.16 12.56 0.50
CA MET A 1 -22.95 12.21 0.52
C MET A 1 -22.73 11.50 0.52
N PHE A 2 -22.69 11.48 0.62
CA PHE A 2 -22.49 10.80 0.77
C PHE A 2 -21.99 10.07 0.39
N GLY A 3 -22.62 9.60 0.40
CA GLY A 3 -22.05 8.44 -0.20
C GLY A 3 -20.63 8.53 -0.37
N LEU A 4 -20.20 9.51 -0.10
CA LEU A 4 -18.91 9.76 -0.23
C LEU A 4 -18.10 8.96 0.62
N PHE A 5 -18.56 8.54 1.68
CA PHE A 5 -17.80 7.79 2.56
C PHE A 5 -17.41 6.56 1.87
N ASN A 6 -18.19 6.11 0.96
CA ASN A 6 -17.84 4.92 0.30
C ASN A 6 -16.69 5.10 -0.59
N SER A 7 -16.32 6.32 -0.83
CA SER A 7 -15.22 6.53 -1.72
C SER A 7 -13.92 6.71 -1.03
N SER A 8 -13.82 6.36 0.21
CA SER A 8 -12.54 6.42 0.88
C SER A 8 -11.55 5.54 0.14
N PRO A 9 -10.37 6.03 -0.20
CA PRO A 9 -9.38 5.23 -0.92
C PRO A 9 -8.64 4.25 -0.01
N LEU A 10 -8.92 4.24 1.29
CA LEU A 10 -8.22 3.36 2.20
C LEU A 10 -8.29 1.90 1.82
N LYS A 11 -9.48 1.44 1.49
CA LYS A 11 -9.64 0.04 1.14
C LYS A 11 -8.84 -0.32 -0.08
N LYS A 12 -8.87 0.55 -1.08
CA LYS A 12 -8.12 0.33 -2.30
C LYS A 12 -6.62 0.37 -2.02
N TRP A 13 -6.19 1.33 -1.22
CA TRP A 13 -4.77 1.48 -0.91
C TRP A 13 -4.25 0.29 -0.11
N ARG A 14 -5.05 -0.24 0.81
CA ARG A 14 -4.64 -1.41 1.57
C ARG A 14 -4.47 -2.62 0.65
N LYS A 15 -5.36 -2.75 -0.32
CA LYS A 15 -5.26 -3.83 -1.27
C LYS A 15 -4.00 -3.68 -2.12
N GLU A 16 -3.71 -2.47 -2.57
CA GLU A 16 -2.53 -2.22 -3.37
C GLU A 16 -1.26 -2.48 -2.56
N HIS A 17 -1.29 -2.11 -1.28
CA HIS A 17 -0.16 -2.37 -0.40
C HIS A 17 0.10 -3.88 -0.29
N GLU A 18 -0.96 -4.64 -0.14
CA GLU A 18 -0.84 -6.09 -0.04
C GLU A 18 -0.26 -6.68 -1.32
N VAL A 19 -0.70 -6.19 -2.46
CA VAL A 19 -0.19 -6.66 -3.74
C VAL A 19 1.29 -6.33 -3.88
N LEU A 20 1.70 -5.14 -3.45
CA LEU A 20 3.09 -4.75 -3.51
C LEU A 20 3.96 -5.66 -2.65
N LEU A 21 3.48 -5.99 -1.46
CA LEU A 21 4.23 -6.87 -0.57
C LEU A 21 4.36 -8.28 -1.17
N THR A 22 3.28 -8.76 -1.79
CA THR A 22 3.31 -10.07 -2.43
C THR A 22 4.34 -10.08 -3.55
N ARG A 23 4.36 -9.04 -4.36
CA ARG A 23 5.31 -8.95 -5.45
C ARG A 23 6.74 -8.83 -4.93
N ALA A 24 6.92 -8.11 -3.82
CA ALA A 24 8.24 -7.98 -3.21
C ALA A 24 8.75 -9.35 -2.76
N PHE A 25 7.88 -10.15 -2.14
CA PHE A 25 8.26 -11.48 -1.72
C PHE A 25 8.66 -12.35 -2.91
N GLN A 26 7.92 -12.24 -4.00
CA GLN A 26 8.23 -13.01 -5.19
C GLN A 26 9.58 -12.60 -5.77
N ALA A 27 9.84 -11.30 -5.80
CA ALA A 27 11.12 -10.81 -6.29
C ALA A 27 12.26 -11.33 -5.41
N GLN A 28 12.05 -11.32 -4.10
CA GLN A 28 13.05 -11.81 -3.17
C GLN A 28 13.34 -13.29 -3.41
N ARG A 29 12.29 -14.09 -3.60
CA ARG A 29 12.46 -15.52 -3.84
C ARG A 29 13.19 -15.78 -5.13
N ASN A 30 13.01 -14.92 -6.14
CA ASN A 30 13.65 -15.08 -7.43
C ASN A 30 15.05 -14.49 -7.45
N GLY A 31 15.49 -13.89 -6.35
CA GLY A 31 16.81 -13.29 -6.29
C GLY A 31 16.90 -11.96 -7.00
N ASP A 32 15.75 -11.35 -7.32
CA ASP A 32 15.71 -10.07 -8.01
C ASP A 32 15.76 -8.95 -6.97
N ILE A 33 16.99 -8.64 -6.53
CA ILE A 33 17.19 -7.68 -5.46
C ILE A 33 16.72 -6.28 -5.82
N ARG A 34 16.95 -5.87 -7.06
CA ARG A 34 16.55 -4.54 -7.50
C ARG A 34 15.04 -4.39 -7.44
N GLN A 35 14.32 -5.37 -7.96
CA GLN A 35 12.87 -5.32 -7.96
C GLN A 35 12.33 -5.38 -6.53
N TYR A 36 12.93 -6.21 -5.70
CA TYR A 36 12.55 -6.31 -4.30
C TYR A 36 12.67 -4.94 -3.61
N SER A 37 13.78 -4.26 -3.83
CA SER A 37 14.02 -2.97 -3.24
C SER A 37 13.01 -1.93 -3.70
N MET A 38 12.72 -1.89 -5.00
CA MET A 38 11.77 -0.94 -5.54
C MET A 38 10.37 -1.19 -5.00
N LEU A 39 9.95 -2.45 -4.97
CA LEU A 39 8.61 -2.77 -4.52
C LEU A 39 8.44 -2.50 -3.03
N THR A 40 9.48 -2.76 -2.25
CA THR A 40 9.44 -2.48 -0.83
C THR A 40 9.32 -0.99 -0.57
N ALA A 41 10.06 -0.18 -1.34
CA ALA A 41 10.00 1.26 -1.19
C ALA A 41 8.61 1.80 -1.55
N GLU A 42 8.01 1.25 -2.61
CA GLU A 42 6.67 1.66 -3.00
C GLU A 42 5.65 1.28 -1.93
N ALA A 43 5.81 0.09 -1.35
CA ALA A 43 4.91 -0.36 -0.30
C ALA A 43 4.99 0.55 0.93
N GLU A 44 6.20 0.99 1.27
CA GLU A 44 6.37 1.88 2.40
C GLU A 44 5.77 3.25 2.16
N ALA A 45 5.95 3.77 0.95
CA ALA A 45 5.36 5.06 0.60
C ALA A 45 3.84 4.99 0.67
N LEU A 46 3.28 3.90 0.19
CA LEU A 46 1.83 3.72 0.24
C LEU A 46 1.35 3.56 1.67
N LYS A 47 2.13 2.88 2.51
CA LYS A 47 1.76 2.71 3.91
C LYS A 47 1.69 4.05 4.61
N GLU A 48 2.58 4.97 4.29
CA GLU A 48 2.56 6.30 4.89
C GLU A 48 1.28 7.03 4.51
N LYS A 49 0.85 6.89 3.26
CA LYS A 49 -0.39 7.52 2.83
C LYS A 49 -1.58 6.91 3.57
N ILE A 50 -1.57 5.59 3.72
CA ILE A 50 -2.64 4.90 4.43
C ILE A 50 -2.72 5.39 5.87
N ASP A 51 -1.58 5.46 6.54
CA ASP A 51 -1.53 5.88 7.93
C ASP A 51 -2.02 7.32 8.08
N ALA A 52 -1.61 8.20 7.17
CA ALA A 52 -2.02 9.59 7.23
C ALA A 52 -3.53 9.75 7.05
N LEU A 53 -4.08 9.06 6.06
CA LEU A 53 -5.50 9.16 5.81
C LEU A 53 -6.31 8.52 6.92
N GLN A 54 -5.82 7.40 7.44
CA GLN A 54 -6.50 6.72 8.53
C GLN A 54 -6.54 7.60 9.76
N ALA A 55 -5.45 8.30 10.05
CA ALA A 55 -5.41 9.21 11.18
C ALA A 55 -6.42 10.35 11.00
N GLU A 56 -6.56 10.86 9.78
CA GLU A 56 -7.52 11.91 9.51
C GLU A 56 -8.93 11.40 9.71
N GLU A 57 -9.22 10.21 9.28
CA GLU A 57 -10.57 9.66 9.38
C GLU A 57 -10.96 9.33 10.81
N GLN A 58 -9.97 9.10 11.65
CA GLN A 58 -10.23 8.79 13.04
C GLN A 58 -10.37 10.03 13.91
N SER A 59 -9.94 11.16 13.43
CA SER A 59 -10.08 12.39 14.20
C SER A 59 -11.33 13.14 13.80
#